data_2148baf2a5d3a77c263d77ed423b3bc0
#
_entry.id   2148baf2a5d3a77c263d77ed423b3bc0
#
_cell.length_a   1.000
_cell.length_b   1.000
_cell.length_c   1.000
_cell.angle_alpha   90.00
_cell.angle_beta   90.00
_cell.angle_gamma   90.00
#
_symmetry.space_group_name_H-M   'P 1'
#
loop_
_entity.id
_entity.type
_entity.pdbx_description
1 polymer ?
#
loop_
_entity_poly.entity_id
_entity_poly.type
_entity_poly.pdbx_seq_one_letter_code
_entity_poly.pdbx_strand_id
1 'polypeptide(L)'
;MKKILNQINPIRILTGFRNIWHKKRKALLPIAFILSAYMLWNFVKTSIYKIGFSHLSNILLWIFSLIIIFVTIIGTLLIVSMLGTPLSAKRVEKCLLGVGFKDKSGETPILLSRYKEAKAEVFEFYSPTIPITEYEKKRSDIETALNVRIVSIESGKDFQHVFIKTVTANKEFPQILMWENKYLSEKESVLLLGESQLDKVMTDLKVTPHILIGGSSGSGKSVLLKLLLMQCVEKGFEIYIADFKGGVDFYGIWKRKCNIITQQEQLINRREYIEEGLNSRI
;
A
#
# COMPACT_ATOMS: atom_id res chain seq x y z
N MET A 1 -2.79 -11.94 34.71
CA MET A 1 -1.35 -11.73 34.48
C MET A 1 -0.93 -12.02 33.03
N LYS A 2 -1.24 -13.17 32.38
CA LYS A 2 -0.92 -13.46 30.97
C LYS A 2 -1.41 -12.40 29.96
N LYS A 3 -2.57 -11.75 30.16
CA LYS A 3 -3.10 -10.70 29.27
C LYS A 3 -2.28 -9.40 29.28
N ILE A 4 -1.63 -9.06 30.37
CA ILE A 4 -0.80 -7.85 30.51
C ILE A 4 0.60 -8.10 29.93
N LEU A 5 1.17 -9.28 30.14
CA LEU A 5 2.46 -9.67 29.58
C LEU A 5 2.44 -9.75 28.04
N ASN A 6 1.32 -10.19 27.43
CA ASN A 6 1.14 -10.15 25.97
C ASN A 6 1.01 -8.72 25.38
N GLN A 7 0.81 -7.70 26.21
CA GLN A 7 0.82 -6.31 25.76
C GLN A 7 2.23 -5.71 25.71
N ILE A 8 3.20 -6.29 26.44
CA ILE A 8 4.61 -5.89 26.44
C ILE A 8 5.36 -6.74 25.39
N ASN A 9 4.93 -6.62 24.12
CA ASN A 9 5.68 -7.23 23.03
C ASN A 9 6.84 -6.30 22.67
N PRO A 10 8.12 -6.78 22.69
CA PRO A 10 9.29 -5.96 22.40
C PRO A 10 9.19 -5.23 21.05
N ILE A 11 8.55 -5.84 20.06
CA ILE A 11 8.33 -5.25 18.74
C ILE A 11 7.41 -4.03 18.83
N ARG A 12 6.36 -4.08 19.64
CA ARG A 12 5.45 -2.94 19.85
C ARG A 12 6.11 -1.81 20.64
N ILE A 13 7.05 -2.12 21.52
CA ILE A 13 7.86 -1.11 22.21
C ILE A 13 8.78 -0.42 21.20
N LEU A 14 9.49 -1.18 20.35
CA LEU A 14 10.35 -0.62 19.31
C LEU A 14 9.58 0.26 18.32
N THR A 15 8.41 -0.19 17.88
CA THR A 15 7.53 0.63 17.02
C THR A 15 6.99 1.87 17.74
N GLY A 16 6.76 1.78 19.06
CA GLY A 16 6.40 2.92 19.91
C GLY A 16 7.49 3.99 19.93
N PHE A 17 8.73 3.60 20.15
CA PHE A 17 9.88 4.50 20.08
C PHE A 17 10.04 5.11 18.69
N ARG A 18 9.93 4.32 17.60
CA ARG A 18 9.93 4.81 16.21
C ARG A 18 8.83 5.86 15.98
N ASN A 19 7.63 5.61 16.47
CA ASN A 19 6.49 6.52 16.35
C ASN A 19 6.66 7.82 17.15
N ILE A 20 7.31 7.76 18.31
CA ILE A 20 7.65 8.93 19.13
C ILE A 20 8.71 9.77 18.41
N TRP A 21 9.73 9.13 17.83
CA TRP A 21 10.79 9.81 17.09
C TRP A 21 10.23 10.59 15.89
N HIS A 22 9.35 9.98 15.11
CA HIS A 22 8.73 10.63 13.94
C HIS A 22 7.66 11.69 14.30
N LYS A 23 6.95 11.50 15.43
CA LYS A 23 5.89 12.42 15.87
C LYS A 23 6.16 12.88 17.30
N LYS A 24 7.02 13.88 17.45
CA LYS A 24 7.46 14.42 18.77
C LYS A 24 6.31 14.70 19.75
N ARG A 25 5.12 15.11 19.26
CA ARG A 25 3.92 15.32 20.10
C ARG A 25 3.51 14.06 20.89
N LYS A 26 3.82 12.85 20.40
CA LYS A 26 3.51 11.61 21.12
C LYS A 26 4.41 11.38 22.34
N ALA A 27 5.56 12.05 22.41
CA ALA A 27 6.46 12.00 23.57
C ALA A 27 5.82 12.65 24.81
N LEU A 28 4.83 13.53 24.64
CA LEU A 28 4.19 14.22 25.77
C LEU A 28 3.57 13.26 26.79
N LEU A 29 2.98 12.13 26.34
CA LEU A 29 2.31 11.17 27.22
C LEU A 29 3.28 10.46 28.18
N PRO A 30 4.37 9.81 27.72
CA PRO A 30 5.32 9.20 28.64
C PRO A 30 6.05 10.22 29.52
N ILE A 31 6.34 11.44 28.99
CA ILE A 31 6.95 12.52 29.78
C ILE A 31 6.00 12.99 30.89
N ALA A 32 4.72 13.24 30.58
CA ALA A 32 3.73 13.62 31.57
C ALA A 32 3.55 12.56 32.67
N PHE A 33 3.61 11.26 32.29
CA PHE A 33 3.54 10.17 33.26
C PHE A 33 4.74 10.16 34.19
N ILE A 34 5.96 10.35 33.68
CA ILE A 34 7.18 10.44 34.50
C ILE A 34 7.12 11.65 35.43
N LEU A 35 6.65 12.81 34.97
CA LEU A 35 6.48 14.00 35.79
C LEU A 35 5.44 13.78 36.89
N SER A 36 4.32 13.12 36.60
CA SER A 36 3.31 12.79 37.61
C SER A 36 3.84 11.83 38.69
N ALA A 37 4.65 10.85 38.30
CA ALA A 37 5.30 9.95 39.22
C ALA A 37 6.33 10.68 40.13
N TYR A 38 7.07 11.64 39.57
CA TYR A 38 7.97 12.49 40.33
C TYR A 38 7.23 13.39 41.35
N MET A 39 6.10 13.98 40.94
CA MET A 39 5.25 14.76 41.87
C MET A 39 4.69 13.89 42.99
N LEU A 40 4.23 12.68 42.65
CA LEU A 40 3.76 11.70 43.65
C LEU A 40 4.85 11.35 44.64
N TRP A 41 6.07 11.11 44.17
CA TRP A 41 7.22 10.84 45.01
C TRP A 41 7.48 11.98 45.99
N ASN A 42 7.51 13.22 45.54
CA ASN A 42 7.72 14.38 46.42
C ASN A 42 6.63 14.52 47.47
N PHE A 43 5.37 14.27 47.09
CA PHE A 43 4.23 14.29 48.01
C PHE A 43 4.36 13.22 49.08
N VAL A 44 4.68 11.96 48.71
CA VAL A 44 4.87 10.85 49.63
C VAL A 44 6.05 11.12 50.55
N LYS A 45 7.18 11.59 50.03
CA LYS A 45 8.35 11.98 50.79
C LYS A 45 8.01 13.02 51.89
N THR A 46 7.32 14.08 51.50
CA THR A 46 6.94 15.17 52.42
C THR A 46 5.96 14.68 53.49
N SER A 47 5.03 13.79 53.13
CA SER A 47 4.05 13.22 54.05
C SER A 47 4.74 12.29 55.10
N ILE A 48 5.67 11.47 54.69
CA ILE A 48 6.40 10.56 55.58
C ILE A 48 7.27 11.35 56.55
N TYR A 49 7.94 12.43 56.11
CA TYR A 49 8.74 13.28 57.00
C TYR A 49 7.93 13.97 58.09
N LYS A 50 6.64 14.27 57.85
CA LYS A 50 5.72 14.84 58.85
C LYS A 50 5.36 13.88 60.00
N ILE A 51 5.47 12.56 59.77
CA ILE A 51 5.08 11.53 60.77
C ILE A 51 6.14 11.32 61.89
N GLY A 52 7.38 11.82 61.71
CA GLY A 52 8.33 11.99 62.83
C GLY A 52 9.05 10.76 63.37
N PHE A 53 9.02 9.61 62.67
CA PHE A 53 9.74 8.40 63.05
C PHE A 53 11.12 8.30 62.32
N SER A 54 12.21 8.61 63.01
CA SER A 54 13.52 8.82 62.35
C SER A 54 14.15 7.60 61.65
N HIS A 55 14.09 6.41 62.18
CA HIS A 55 14.68 5.20 61.57
C HIS A 55 13.69 4.42 60.70
N LEU A 56 12.44 4.27 61.16
CA LEU A 56 11.40 3.56 60.44
C LEU A 56 10.96 4.32 59.17
N SER A 57 10.99 5.64 59.22
CA SER A 57 10.67 6.50 58.06
C SER A 57 11.65 6.37 56.92
N ASN A 58 12.94 6.18 57.21
CA ASN A 58 13.95 5.97 56.16
C ASN A 58 13.78 4.63 55.44
N ILE A 59 13.52 3.54 56.18
CA ILE A 59 13.24 2.22 55.56
C ILE A 59 11.99 2.28 54.71
N LEU A 60 10.91 2.88 55.18
CA LEU A 60 9.69 3.08 54.44
C LEU A 60 9.91 3.92 53.16
N LEU A 61 10.68 5.00 53.22
CA LEU A 61 11.03 5.81 52.07
C LEU A 61 11.80 5.00 51.00
N TRP A 62 12.73 4.16 51.42
CA TRP A 62 13.44 3.26 50.49
C TRP A 62 12.49 2.29 49.79
N ILE A 63 11.60 1.63 50.52
CA ILE A 63 10.63 0.68 49.98
C ILE A 63 9.68 1.41 48.99
N PHE A 64 9.12 2.55 49.39
CA PHE A 64 8.21 3.34 48.51
C PHE A 64 8.96 3.85 47.29
N SER A 65 10.23 4.26 47.39
CA SER A 65 11.00 4.69 46.24
C SER A 65 11.17 3.58 45.20
N LEU A 66 11.51 2.37 45.65
CA LEU A 66 11.64 1.22 44.75
C LEU A 66 10.32 0.86 44.07
N ILE A 67 9.21 0.89 44.81
CA ILE A 67 7.88 0.64 44.23
C ILE A 67 7.52 1.69 43.18
N ILE A 68 7.72 2.98 43.47
CA ILE A 68 7.39 4.06 42.53
C ILE A 68 8.28 3.96 41.27
N ILE A 69 9.57 3.69 41.40
CA ILE A 69 10.47 3.50 40.27
C ILE A 69 10.02 2.30 39.42
N PHE A 70 9.71 1.17 40.06
CA PHE A 70 9.25 -0.03 39.34
C PHE A 70 7.93 0.22 38.57
N VAL A 71 6.96 0.84 39.22
CA VAL A 71 5.68 1.21 38.59
C VAL A 71 5.88 2.22 37.47
N THR A 72 6.80 3.18 37.62
CA THR A 72 7.11 4.18 36.60
C THR A 72 7.74 3.53 35.38
N ILE A 73 8.68 2.60 35.56
CA ILE A 73 9.32 1.87 34.43
C ILE A 73 8.27 1.04 33.68
N ILE A 74 7.49 0.24 34.39
CA ILE A 74 6.46 -0.60 33.75
C ILE A 74 5.40 0.28 33.06
N GLY A 75 4.92 1.33 33.72
CA GLY A 75 3.93 2.23 33.18
C GLY A 75 4.41 2.96 31.91
N THR A 76 5.66 3.42 31.89
CA THR A 76 6.23 4.05 30.69
C THR A 76 6.38 3.05 29.56
N LEU A 77 6.81 1.82 29.81
CA LEU A 77 6.90 0.76 28.80
C LEU A 77 5.52 0.42 28.23
N LEU A 78 4.48 0.35 29.06
CA LEU A 78 3.11 0.13 28.61
C LEU A 78 2.59 1.28 27.73
N ILE A 79 2.83 2.53 28.14
CA ILE A 79 2.45 3.71 27.35
C ILE A 79 3.14 3.70 25.98
N VAL A 80 4.46 3.44 25.95
CA VAL A 80 5.23 3.35 24.70
C VAL A 80 4.71 2.20 23.83
N SER A 81 4.42 1.03 24.39
CA SER A 81 3.83 -0.10 23.69
C SER A 81 2.44 0.25 23.09
N MET A 82 1.61 0.97 23.83
CA MET A 82 0.31 1.46 23.32
C MET A 82 0.48 2.45 22.16
N LEU A 83 1.45 3.35 22.23
CA LEU A 83 1.77 4.30 21.16
C LEU A 83 2.33 3.61 19.91
N GLY A 84 2.93 2.44 20.05
CA GLY A 84 3.39 1.57 18.96
C GLY A 84 2.29 0.72 18.34
N THR A 85 1.09 0.68 18.93
CA THR A 85 0.00 -0.16 18.47
C THR A 85 -1.03 0.69 17.74
N PRO A 86 -1.34 0.43 16.45
CA PRO A 86 -2.46 1.08 15.77
C PRO A 86 -3.78 0.78 16.48
N LEU A 87 -4.70 1.75 16.55
CA LEU A 87 -6.02 1.57 17.18
C LEU A 87 -6.80 0.38 16.59
N SER A 88 -6.59 0.10 15.31
CA SER A 88 -7.23 -1.02 14.60
C SER A 88 -6.51 -2.36 14.74
N ALA A 89 -5.31 -2.42 15.35
CA ALA A 89 -4.47 -3.64 15.34
C ALA A 89 -5.20 -4.86 15.90
N LYS A 90 -5.80 -4.74 17.08
CA LYS A 90 -6.53 -5.86 17.70
C LYS A 90 -7.69 -6.37 16.84
N ARG A 91 -8.38 -5.46 16.13
CA ARG A 91 -9.49 -5.82 15.23
C ARG A 91 -8.96 -6.55 14.00
N VAL A 92 -7.92 -6.02 13.36
CA VAL A 92 -7.29 -6.61 12.17
C VAL A 92 -6.72 -7.99 12.49
N GLU A 93 -5.94 -8.12 13.55
CA GLU A 93 -5.36 -9.39 14.01
C GLU A 93 -6.46 -10.44 14.32
N LYS A 94 -7.56 -10.02 14.96
CA LYS A 94 -8.71 -10.90 15.22
C LYS A 94 -9.41 -11.35 13.93
N CYS A 95 -9.55 -10.46 12.95
CA CYS A 95 -10.12 -10.82 11.64
C CYS A 95 -9.24 -11.83 10.91
N LEU A 96 -7.92 -11.63 10.89
CA LEU A 96 -6.97 -12.58 10.30
C LEU A 96 -7.00 -13.94 11.00
N LEU A 97 -7.10 -13.95 12.33
CA LEU A 97 -7.27 -15.19 13.09
C LEU A 97 -8.56 -15.93 12.71
N GLY A 98 -9.66 -15.19 12.50
CA GLY A 98 -10.96 -15.72 12.11
C GLY A 98 -10.98 -16.47 10.79
N VAL A 99 -10.17 -16.03 9.82
CA VAL A 99 -9.98 -16.70 8.51
C VAL A 99 -8.85 -17.74 8.54
N GLY A 100 -8.35 -18.07 9.74
CA GLY A 100 -7.30 -19.08 9.90
C GLY A 100 -5.92 -18.63 9.38
N PHE A 101 -5.67 -17.33 9.27
CA PHE A 101 -4.36 -16.80 8.89
C PHE A 101 -3.45 -16.69 10.12
N LYS A 102 -2.78 -17.80 10.39
CA LYS A 102 -1.89 -18.00 11.54
C LYS A 102 -0.72 -18.89 11.14
N ASP A 103 0.37 -18.78 11.88
CA ASP A 103 1.51 -19.67 11.72
C ASP A 103 1.32 -21.05 12.36
N LYS A 104 2.36 -21.90 12.32
CA LYS A 104 2.34 -23.23 12.92
C LYS A 104 2.23 -23.19 14.46
N SER A 105 2.58 -22.09 15.10
CA SER A 105 2.45 -21.86 16.56
C SER A 105 1.07 -21.30 16.95
N GLY A 106 0.24 -20.97 15.95
CA GLY A 106 -1.09 -20.40 16.16
C GLY A 106 -1.10 -18.89 16.32
N GLU A 107 0.04 -18.23 16.07
CA GLU A 107 0.17 -16.77 16.14
C GLU A 107 -0.18 -16.11 14.79
N THR A 108 -0.83 -14.94 14.87
CA THR A 108 -1.15 -14.13 13.70
C THR A 108 -0.07 -13.08 13.45
N PRO A 109 0.09 -12.57 12.22
CA PRO A 109 0.94 -11.43 11.95
C PRO A 109 0.56 -10.22 12.82
N ILE A 110 1.57 -9.52 13.32
CA ILE A 110 1.39 -8.35 14.18
C ILE A 110 1.28 -7.12 13.30
N LEU A 111 0.17 -6.37 13.39
CA LEU A 111 0.03 -5.11 12.70
C LEU A 111 0.89 -4.03 13.38
N LEU A 112 1.94 -3.56 12.70
CA LEU A 112 2.84 -2.52 13.18
C LEU A 112 2.35 -1.12 12.89
N SER A 113 1.90 -0.88 11.66
CA SER A 113 1.39 0.43 11.25
C SER A 113 0.26 0.29 10.23
N ARG A 114 -0.58 1.33 10.20
CA ARG A 114 -1.64 1.52 9.22
C ARG A 114 -1.66 3.00 8.85
N TYR A 115 -1.42 3.29 7.58
CA TYR A 115 -1.36 4.66 7.08
C TYR A 115 -1.92 4.76 5.67
N LYS A 116 -2.24 6.00 5.27
CA LYS A 116 -2.71 6.28 3.90
C LYS A 116 -1.53 6.78 3.08
N GLU A 117 -1.38 6.21 1.89
CA GLU A 117 -0.43 6.61 0.87
C GLU A 117 -1.19 6.89 -0.42
N ALA A 118 -1.28 8.17 -0.81
CA ALA A 118 -2.11 8.62 -1.94
C ALA A 118 -3.57 8.11 -1.82
N LYS A 119 -3.98 7.21 -2.71
CA LYS A 119 -5.33 6.61 -2.74
C LYS A 119 -5.41 5.25 -2.07
N ALA A 120 -4.27 4.70 -1.65
CA ALA A 120 -4.17 3.40 -0.99
C ALA A 120 -4.13 3.53 0.54
N GLU A 121 -4.53 2.49 1.21
CA GLU A 121 -4.27 2.27 2.62
C GLU A 121 -3.25 1.15 2.76
N VAL A 122 -2.16 1.43 3.47
CA VAL A 122 -1.04 0.51 3.65
C VAL A 122 -1.09 -0.09 5.05
N PHE A 123 -1.06 -1.42 5.11
CA PHE A 123 -0.92 -2.20 6.33
C PHE A 123 0.50 -2.77 6.37
N GLU A 124 1.27 -2.42 7.39
CA GLU A 124 2.59 -2.98 7.67
C GLU A 124 2.46 -4.06 8.73
N PHE A 125 2.74 -5.30 8.36
CA PHE A 125 2.73 -6.44 9.27
C PHE A 125 4.15 -6.90 9.59
N TYR A 126 4.37 -7.30 10.84
CA TYR A 126 5.51 -8.11 11.25
C TYR A 126 5.11 -9.58 11.26
N SER A 127 5.76 -10.37 10.44
CA SER A 127 5.41 -11.75 10.16
C SER A 127 6.67 -12.61 9.95
N PRO A 128 7.39 -12.97 11.02
CA PRO A 128 8.66 -13.67 10.89
C PRO A 128 8.53 -15.12 10.43
N THR A 129 7.35 -15.72 10.60
CA THR A 129 7.10 -17.15 10.39
C THR A 129 6.22 -17.45 9.18
N ILE A 130 5.55 -16.46 8.60
CA ILE A 130 4.65 -16.63 7.46
C ILE A 130 5.28 -15.95 6.23
N PRO A 131 5.66 -16.72 5.20
CA PRO A 131 6.24 -16.16 3.99
C PRO A 131 5.22 -15.39 3.16
N ILE A 132 5.68 -14.47 2.33
CA ILE A 132 4.83 -13.62 1.47
C ILE A 132 3.94 -14.45 0.53
N THR A 133 4.40 -15.62 0.10
CA THR A 133 3.63 -16.55 -0.74
C THR A 133 2.35 -17.04 -0.07
N GLU A 134 2.31 -17.16 1.24
CA GLU A 134 1.09 -17.51 1.97
C GLU A 134 0.07 -16.37 2.00
N TYR A 135 0.54 -15.11 2.02
CA TYR A 135 -0.32 -13.96 1.87
C TYR A 135 -0.98 -13.91 0.48
N GLU A 136 -0.22 -14.23 -0.58
CA GLU A 136 -0.77 -14.30 -1.94
C GLU A 136 -1.79 -15.44 -2.09
N LYS A 137 -1.51 -16.63 -1.55
CA LYS A 137 -2.45 -17.77 -1.57
C LYS A 137 -3.76 -17.45 -0.86
N LYS A 138 -3.69 -16.76 0.28
CA LYS A 138 -4.87 -16.40 1.10
C LYS A 138 -5.37 -14.98 0.85
N ARG A 139 -5.03 -14.41 -0.30
CA ARG A 139 -5.40 -13.04 -0.68
C ARG A 139 -6.92 -12.80 -0.55
N SER A 140 -7.73 -13.69 -1.12
CA SER A 140 -9.19 -13.59 -1.07
C SER A 140 -9.74 -13.62 0.36
N ASP A 141 -9.18 -14.47 1.22
CA ASP A 141 -9.60 -14.59 2.61
C ASP A 141 -9.27 -13.33 3.40
N ILE A 142 -8.08 -12.75 3.15
CA ILE A 142 -7.63 -11.49 3.78
C ILE A 142 -8.50 -10.33 3.30
N GLU A 143 -8.80 -10.24 2.00
CA GLU A 143 -9.70 -9.23 1.43
C GLU A 143 -11.08 -9.27 2.09
N THR A 144 -11.63 -10.46 2.24
CA THR A 144 -12.93 -10.69 2.90
C THR A 144 -12.88 -10.30 4.37
N ALA A 145 -11.86 -10.76 5.11
CA ALA A 145 -11.72 -10.51 6.53
C ALA A 145 -11.59 -9.02 6.87
N LEU A 146 -10.87 -8.27 6.05
CA LEU A 146 -10.61 -6.85 6.26
C LEU A 146 -11.60 -5.93 5.53
N ASN A 147 -12.46 -6.48 4.67
CA ASN A 147 -13.37 -5.75 3.79
C ASN A 147 -12.63 -4.69 2.94
N VAL A 148 -11.55 -5.11 2.32
CA VAL A 148 -10.70 -4.29 1.44
C VAL A 148 -10.36 -5.08 0.19
N ARG A 149 -9.91 -4.36 -0.85
CA ARG A 149 -9.30 -5.02 -2.01
C ARG A 149 -7.79 -4.80 -1.97
N ILE A 150 -7.03 -5.89 -2.05
CA ILE A 150 -5.57 -5.85 -2.06
C ILE A 150 -5.09 -5.47 -3.45
N VAL A 151 -4.25 -4.44 -3.53
CA VAL A 151 -3.60 -4.01 -4.77
C VAL A 151 -2.27 -4.69 -4.96
N SER A 152 -1.40 -4.62 -3.94
CA SER A 152 -0.11 -5.30 -3.94
C SER A 152 0.23 -5.83 -2.55
N ILE A 153 1.03 -6.89 -2.53
CA ILE A 153 1.64 -7.47 -1.34
C ILE A 153 3.15 -7.43 -1.60
N GLU A 154 3.90 -6.73 -0.76
CA GLU A 154 5.32 -6.48 -0.95
C GLU A 154 6.08 -6.85 0.32
N SER A 155 7.27 -7.43 0.18
CA SER A 155 8.19 -7.58 1.31
C SER A 155 8.87 -6.25 1.63
N GLY A 156 9.17 -6.02 2.90
CA GLY A 156 9.95 -4.88 3.34
C GLY A 156 11.45 -5.03 3.02
N LYS A 157 12.25 -4.23 3.70
CA LYS A 157 13.72 -4.33 3.61
C LYS A 157 14.26 -5.66 4.12
N ASP A 158 13.50 -6.32 4.98
CA ASP A 158 13.71 -7.67 5.45
C ASP A 158 12.48 -8.54 5.12
N PHE A 159 12.65 -9.86 5.14
CA PHE A 159 11.57 -10.82 4.84
C PHE A 159 10.54 -10.95 5.98
N GLN A 160 10.75 -10.28 7.11
CA GLN A 160 9.85 -10.32 8.27
C GLN A 160 8.79 -9.22 8.25
N HIS A 161 8.97 -8.20 7.40
CA HIS A 161 8.01 -7.12 7.20
C HIS A 161 7.26 -7.31 5.88
N VAL A 162 5.94 -7.32 5.98
CA VAL A 162 5.04 -7.44 4.82
C VAL A 162 4.16 -6.21 4.73
N PHE A 163 4.17 -5.56 3.58
CA PHE A 163 3.34 -4.41 3.25
C PHE A 163 2.19 -4.84 2.36
N ILE A 164 0.96 -4.61 2.81
CA ILE A 164 -0.24 -4.85 2.02
C ILE A 164 -0.85 -3.50 1.67
N LYS A 165 -0.81 -3.14 0.38
CA LYS A 165 -1.48 -1.96 -0.15
C LYS A 165 -2.90 -2.33 -0.53
N THR A 166 -3.86 -1.61 0.01
CA THR A 166 -5.27 -1.89 -0.16
C THR A 166 -6.04 -0.65 -0.60
N VAL A 167 -7.20 -0.89 -1.21
CA VAL A 167 -8.21 0.14 -1.47
C VAL A 167 -9.55 -0.33 -0.90
N THR A 168 -10.48 0.60 -0.72
CA THR A 168 -11.81 0.30 -0.21
C THR A 168 -12.54 -0.65 -1.18
N ALA A 169 -13.18 -1.70 -0.65
CA ALA A 169 -13.87 -2.73 -1.44
C ALA A 169 -14.97 -2.16 -2.38
N ASN A 170 -15.56 -1.03 -2.04
CA ASN A 170 -16.67 -0.41 -2.79
C ASN A 170 -16.24 0.33 -4.06
N LYS A 171 -14.96 0.34 -4.41
CA LYS A 171 -14.49 0.96 -5.65
C LYS A 171 -14.54 -0.05 -6.80
N GLU A 172 -15.72 -0.32 -7.29
CA GLU A 172 -15.91 -1.12 -8.49
C GLU A 172 -15.55 -0.32 -9.74
N PHE A 173 -14.91 -0.99 -10.71
CA PHE A 173 -14.75 -0.42 -12.04
C PHE A 173 -16.09 -0.43 -12.76
N PRO A 174 -16.42 0.62 -13.52
CA PRO A 174 -17.62 0.60 -14.35
C PRO A 174 -17.50 -0.55 -15.36
N GLN A 175 -18.59 -1.30 -15.55
CA GLN A 175 -18.62 -2.41 -16.50
C GLN A 175 -18.38 -1.93 -17.94
N ILE A 176 -18.79 -0.71 -18.24
CA ILE A 176 -18.61 -0.07 -19.55
C ILE A 176 -17.95 1.27 -19.30
N LEU A 177 -16.81 1.49 -19.95
CA LEU A 177 -16.11 2.77 -19.94
C LEU A 177 -16.28 3.42 -21.32
N MET A 178 -17.04 4.49 -21.36
CA MET A 178 -17.20 5.26 -22.60
C MET A 178 -15.98 6.13 -22.84
N TRP A 179 -15.60 6.31 -24.11
CA TRP A 179 -14.52 7.21 -24.48
C TRP A 179 -14.85 8.66 -24.11
N GLU A 180 -13.91 9.34 -23.47
CA GLU A 180 -13.98 10.76 -23.15
C GLU A 180 -12.60 11.40 -23.34
N ASN A 181 -12.55 12.68 -23.73
CA ASN A 181 -11.31 13.41 -23.96
C ASN A 181 -10.44 13.53 -22.69
N LYS A 182 -11.01 13.35 -21.49
CA LYS A 182 -10.26 13.28 -20.22
C LYS A 182 -9.24 12.13 -20.14
N TYR A 183 -9.37 11.15 -21.05
CA TYR A 183 -8.42 10.03 -21.15
C TYR A 183 -7.20 10.37 -22.01
N LEU A 184 -7.22 11.46 -22.76
CA LEU A 184 -6.05 11.93 -23.49
C LEU A 184 -5.02 12.51 -22.52
N SER A 185 -3.76 12.10 -22.72
CA SER A 185 -2.62 12.74 -22.04
C SER A 185 -2.27 14.04 -22.73
N GLU A 186 -1.87 15.06 -21.98
CA GLU A 186 -1.36 16.33 -22.52
C GLU A 186 -0.05 16.14 -23.32
N LYS A 187 0.75 15.13 -22.96
CA LYS A 187 1.95 14.79 -23.70
C LYS A 187 1.60 14.04 -24.99
N GLU A 188 2.12 14.50 -26.11
CA GLU A 188 1.84 13.95 -27.44
C GLU A 188 2.17 12.45 -27.54
N SER A 189 3.34 12.04 -27.07
CA SER A 189 3.82 10.65 -27.15
C SER A 189 3.24 9.69 -26.11
N VAL A 190 2.49 10.17 -25.11
CA VAL A 190 1.98 9.36 -24.01
C VAL A 190 0.56 8.87 -24.29
N LEU A 191 0.37 7.55 -24.24
CA LEU A 191 -0.93 6.90 -24.41
C LEU A 191 -1.41 6.28 -23.10
N LEU A 192 -2.71 6.39 -22.84
CA LEU A 192 -3.37 5.72 -21.73
C LEU A 192 -3.68 4.27 -22.12
N LEU A 193 -3.15 3.30 -21.38
CA LEU A 193 -3.47 1.88 -21.51
C LEU A 193 -4.73 1.50 -20.74
N GLY A 194 -4.99 2.18 -19.62
CA GLY A 194 -6.13 1.92 -18.76
C GLY A 194 -6.00 2.59 -17.40
N GLU A 195 -6.91 2.28 -16.50
CA GLU A 195 -6.90 2.75 -15.12
C GLU A 195 -6.81 1.56 -14.17
N SER A 196 -5.86 1.63 -13.23
CA SER A 196 -5.82 0.76 -12.07
C SER A 196 -6.68 1.37 -10.95
N GLN A 197 -6.82 0.65 -9.85
CA GLN A 197 -7.51 1.19 -8.67
C GLN A 197 -6.78 2.38 -8.04
N LEU A 198 -5.49 2.51 -8.27
CA LEU A 198 -4.65 3.58 -7.74
C LEU A 198 -4.42 4.69 -8.75
N ASP A 199 -3.95 4.34 -9.93
CA ASP A 199 -3.44 5.29 -10.91
C ASP A 199 -3.81 4.94 -12.35
N LYS A 200 -3.63 5.91 -13.25
CA LYS A 200 -3.69 5.69 -14.69
C LYS A 200 -2.44 4.94 -15.14
N VAL A 201 -2.63 3.89 -15.92
CA VAL A 201 -1.53 3.14 -16.55
C VAL A 201 -1.28 3.75 -17.93
N MET A 202 -0.11 4.31 -18.12
CA MET A 202 0.28 5.01 -19.34
C MET A 202 1.55 4.41 -19.92
N THR A 203 1.76 4.60 -21.23
CA THR A 203 3.01 4.28 -21.93
C THR A 203 3.46 5.49 -22.71
N ASP A 204 4.77 5.73 -22.77
CA ASP A 204 5.36 6.76 -23.60
C ASP A 204 6.02 6.13 -24.83
N LEU A 205 5.52 6.41 -26.01
CA LEU A 205 6.02 5.88 -27.27
C LEU A 205 7.45 6.32 -27.60
N LYS A 206 7.94 7.43 -27.00
CA LYS A 206 9.35 7.83 -27.13
C LYS A 206 10.28 6.92 -26.37
N VAL A 207 9.81 6.33 -25.26
CA VAL A 207 10.57 5.42 -24.40
C VAL A 207 10.34 3.95 -24.82
N THR A 208 9.07 3.61 -25.11
CA THR A 208 8.64 2.26 -25.48
C THR A 208 7.93 2.30 -26.84
N PRO A 209 8.67 2.35 -27.94
CA PRO A 209 8.11 2.52 -29.28
C PRO A 209 7.37 1.27 -29.79
N HIS A 210 7.65 0.10 -29.22
CA HIS A 210 7.06 -1.18 -29.61
C HIS A 210 6.19 -1.74 -28.51
N ILE A 211 4.93 -2.08 -28.83
CA ILE A 211 3.95 -2.65 -27.90
C ILE A 211 3.42 -3.95 -28.50
N LEU A 212 3.57 -5.05 -27.73
CA LEU A 212 2.96 -6.34 -28.07
C LEU A 212 1.70 -6.55 -27.21
N ILE A 213 0.56 -6.82 -27.87
CA ILE A 213 -0.70 -7.11 -27.22
C ILE A 213 -1.07 -8.57 -27.44
N GLY A 214 -1.00 -9.38 -26.39
CA GLY A 214 -1.32 -10.81 -26.40
C GLY A 214 -2.53 -11.14 -25.51
N GLY A 215 -3.20 -12.28 -25.81
CA GLY A 215 -4.30 -12.79 -24.99
C GLY A 215 -5.21 -13.76 -25.77
N SER A 216 -6.07 -14.48 -25.06
CA SER A 216 -7.07 -15.40 -25.64
C SER A 216 -8.14 -14.66 -26.48
N SER A 217 -8.90 -15.40 -27.27
CA SER A 217 -10.05 -14.83 -28.00
C SER A 217 -11.07 -14.28 -26.97
N GLY A 218 -11.64 -13.12 -27.28
CA GLY A 218 -12.60 -12.44 -26.38
C GLY A 218 -11.96 -11.67 -25.20
N SER A 219 -10.63 -11.68 -25.02
CA SER A 219 -9.95 -10.99 -23.89
C SER A 219 -9.88 -9.45 -24.01
N GLY A 220 -10.42 -8.87 -25.08
CA GLY A 220 -10.43 -7.41 -25.28
C GLY A 220 -9.22 -6.84 -26.03
N LYS A 221 -8.34 -7.67 -26.64
CA LYS A 221 -7.17 -7.19 -27.42
C LYS A 221 -7.51 -6.11 -28.46
N SER A 222 -8.50 -6.40 -29.32
CA SER A 222 -8.92 -5.45 -30.36
C SER A 222 -9.55 -4.19 -29.79
N VAL A 223 -10.19 -4.28 -28.62
CA VAL A 223 -10.76 -3.13 -27.92
C VAL A 223 -9.63 -2.24 -27.39
N LEU A 224 -8.62 -2.83 -26.74
CA LEU A 224 -7.45 -2.09 -26.28
C LEU A 224 -6.68 -1.45 -27.44
N LEU A 225 -6.47 -2.20 -28.51
CA LEU A 225 -5.82 -1.66 -29.71
C LEU A 225 -6.58 -0.46 -30.28
N LYS A 226 -7.91 -0.56 -30.41
CA LYS A 226 -8.76 0.55 -30.87
C LYS A 226 -8.70 1.75 -29.93
N LEU A 227 -8.62 1.53 -28.61
CA LEU A 227 -8.44 2.60 -27.63
C LEU A 227 -7.12 3.36 -27.85
N LEU A 228 -6.03 2.65 -28.10
CA LEU A 228 -4.73 3.26 -28.37
C LEU A 228 -4.72 4.02 -29.70
N LEU A 229 -5.28 3.40 -30.74
CA LEU A 229 -5.40 4.03 -32.08
C LEU A 229 -6.27 5.28 -32.03
N MET A 230 -7.37 5.28 -31.26
CA MET A 230 -8.23 6.47 -31.10
C MET A 230 -7.44 7.63 -30.50
N GLN A 231 -6.62 7.36 -29.47
CA GLN A 231 -5.76 8.39 -28.91
C GLN A 231 -4.76 8.93 -29.94
N CYS A 232 -4.18 8.07 -30.75
CA CYS A 232 -3.28 8.48 -31.83
C CYS A 232 -4.01 9.34 -32.90
N VAL A 233 -5.23 8.97 -33.26
CA VAL A 233 -6.08 9.77 -34.17
C VAL A 233 -6.35 11.16 -33.61
N GLU A 234 -6.77 11.25 -32.35
CA GLU A 234 -7.07 12.52 -31.68
C GLU A 234 -5.80 13.40 -31.50
N LYS A 235 -4.62 12.79 -31.47
CA LYS A 235 -3.33 13.48 -31.40
C LYS A 235 -2.75 13.82 -32.79
N GLY A 236 -3.46 13.48 -33.87
CA GLY A 236 -3.06 13.81 -35.24
C GLY A 236 -1.95 12.93 -35.79
N PHE A 237 -1.73 11.73 -35.26
CA PHE A 237 -0.74 10.80 -35.79
C PHE A 237 -1.19 10.25 -37.16
N GLU A 238 -0.25 10.08 -38.05
CA GLU A 238 -0.44 9.32 -39.28
C GLU A 238 -0.38 7.82 -38.96
N ILE A 239 -1.50 7.10 -39.22
CA ILE A 239 -1.69 5.73 -38.77
C ILE A 239 -1.79 4.78 -39.95
N TYR A 240 -1.01 3.73 -39.94
CA TYR A 240 -1.04 2.62 -40.89
C TYR A 240 -1.44 1.35 -40.16
N ILE A 241 -2.50 0.69 -40.62
CA ILE A 241 -3.03 -0.55 -40.03
C ILE A 241 -2.90 -1.68 -41.05
N ALA A 242 -2.06 -2.67 -40.77
CA ALA A 242 -1.99 -3.91 -41.54
C ALA A 242 -2.95 -4.94 -40.94
N ASP A 243 -4.11 -5.15 -41.60
CA ASP A 243 -5.13 -6.13 -41.19
C ASP A 243 -5.35 -7.18 -42.25
N PHE A 244 -4.64 -8.29 -42.16
CA PHE A 244 -4.72 -9.41 -43.10
C PHE A 244 -5.96 -10.30 -42.90
N LYS A 245 -6.86 -9.93 -42.00
CA LYS A 245 -8.19 -10.54 -41.86
C LYS A 245 -9.25 -9.88 -42.74
N GLY A 246 -8.82 -9.08 -43.71
CA GLY A 246 -9.70 -8.41 -44.66
C GLY A 246 -10.32 -7.11 -44.15
N GLY A 247 -9.75 -6.49 -43.12
CA GLY A 247 -10.20 -5.20 -42.60
C GLY A 247 -11.52 -5.27 -41.81
N VAL A 248 -11.92 -6.47 -41.36
CA VAL A 248 -13.21 -6.68 -40.67
C VAL A 248 -13.27 -5.92 -39.35
N ASP A 249 -12.17 -5.78 -38.67
CA ASP A 249 -12.09 -5.09 -37.37
C ASP A 249 -12.03 -3.56 -37.50
N PHE A 250 -11.67 -3.03 -38.69
CA PHE A 250 -11.39 -1.62 -38.93
C PHE A 250 -12.26 -1.04 -40.06
N TYR A 251 -13.56 -0.88 -39.81
CA TYR A 251 -14.55 -0.29 -40.75
C TYR A 251 -14.99 1.11 -40.30
N GLY A 252 -15.79 1.78 -41.15
CA GLY A 252 -16.40 3.08 -40.86
C GLY A 252 -15.36 4.19 -40.62
N ILE A 253 -15.28 4.71 -39.40
CA ILE A 253 -14.41 5.83 -39.05
C ILE A 253 -12.93 5.51 -39.27
N TRP A 254 -12.52 4.25 -39.08
CA TRP A 254 -11.13 3.82 -39.22
C TRP A 254 -10.65 3.95 -40.67
N LYS A 255 -11.48 3.61 -41.66
CA LYS A 255 -11.16 3.80 -43.09
C LYS A 255 -10.95 5.26 -43.47
N ARG A 256 -11.57 6.18 -42.73
CA ARG A 256 -11.45 7.62 -43.00
C ARG A 256 -10.26 8.27 -42.31
N LYS A 257 -9.84 7.73 -41.16
CA LYS A 257 -8.83 8.33 -40.31
C LYS A 257 -7.49 7.59 -40.33
N CYS A 258 -7.45 6.36 -40.88
CA CYS A 258 -6.27 5.51 -40.89
C CYS A 258 -6.07 4.92 -42.30
N ASN A 259 -4.82 4.63 -42.65
CA ASN A 259 -4.45 3.92 -43.85
C ASN A 259 -4.54 2.41 -43.60
N ILE A 260 -5.58 1.73 -44.13
CA ILE A 260 -5.77 0.30 -43.89
C ILE A 260 -5.20 -0.50 -45.04
N ILE A 261 -4.33 -1.44 -44.75
CA ILE A 261 -3.62 -2.33 -45.68
C ILE A 261 -4.12 -3.75 -45.43
N THR A 262 -4.71 -4.37 -46.43
CA THR A 262 -5.30 -5.73 -46.31
C THR A 262 -4.51 -6.78 -47.11
N GLN A 263 -3.60 -6.35 -47.99
CA GLN A 263 -2.77 -7.23 -48.83
C GLN A 263 -1.28 -7.03 -48.54
N GLN A 264 -0.51 -8.13 -48.58
CA GLN A 264 0.91 -8.12 -48.27
C GLN A 264 1.74 -7.26 -49.23
N GLU A 265 1.39 -7.27 -50.53
CA GLU A 265 2.08 -6.45 -51.53
C GLU A 265 1.93 -4.95 -51.25
N GLN A 266 0.73 -4.52 -50.84
CA GLN A 266 0.51 -3.13 -50.45
C GLN A 266 1.31 -2.71 -49.23
N LEU A 267 1.57 -3.62 -48.29
CA LEU A 267 2.42 -3.35 -47.13
C LEU A 267 3.86 -3.08 -47.52
N ILE A 268 4.43 -3.89 -48.47
CA ILE A 268 5.82 -3.74 -48.94
C ILE A 268 5.98 -2.36 -49.60
N ASN A 269 5.15 -2.03 -50.56
CA ASN A 269 5.21 -0.75 -51.28
C ASN A 269 5.07 0.44 -50.31
N ARG A 270 4.18 0.32 -49.28
CA ARG A 270 3.97 1.41 -48.35
C ARG A 270 5.11 1.55 -47.35
N ARG A 271 5.80 0.45 -47.00
CA ARG A 271 6.98 0.47 -46.15
C ARG A 271 8.11 1.28 -46.81
N GLU A 272 8.38 1.03 -48.08
CA GLU A 272 9.39 1.78 -48.87
C GLU A 272 9.07 3.28 -48.86
N TYR A 273 7.81 3.65 -49.11
CA TYR A 273 7.34 5.05 -49.06
C TYR A 273 7.56 5.71 -47.69
N ILE A 274 7.28 4.98 -46.57
CA ILE A 274 7.48 5.49 -45.19
C ILE A 274 8.99 5.64 -44.91
N GLU A 275 9.83 4.69 -45.31
CA GLU A 275 11.30 4.74 -45.15
C GLU A 275 11.89 5.94 -45.90
N GLU A 276 11.47 6.18 -47.15
CA GLU A 276 11.90 7.36 -47.93
C GLU A 276 11.48 8.67 -47.26
N GLY A 277 10.23 8.74 -46.75
CA GLY A 277 9.72 9.91 -46.04
C GLY A 277 10.42 10.18 -44.71
N LEU A 278 10.88 9.15 -44.01
CA LEU A 278 11.68 9.29 -42.80
C LEU A 278 13.09 9.79 -43.10
N ASN A 279 13.73 9.24 -44.15
CA ASN A 279 15.09 9.62 -44.56
C ASN A 279 15.15 11.08 -45.09
N SER A 280 14.04 11.58 -45.62
CA SER A 280 13.96 12.99 -46.07
C SER A 280 13.77 14.02 -44.95
N ARG A 281 13.49 13.56 -43.72
CA ARG A 281 13.30 14.42 -42.52
C ARG A 281 14.51 14.46 -41.60
N ILE A 282 15.55 13.66 -41.87
CA ILE A 282 16.88 13.65 -41.23
C ILE A 282 17.84 14.52 -42.04
#